data_12133681735734322d9ccb7a3e899a78
#
_entry.id   12133681735734322d9ccb7a3e899a78
#
_cell.length_a   1.000
_cell.length_b   1.000
_cell.length_c   1.000
_cell.angle_alpha   90.00
_cell.angle_beta   90.00
_cell.angle_gamma   90.00
#
_symmetry.space_group_name_H-M   'P 1'
#
loop_
_entity.id
_entity.type
_entity.pdbx_description
1 polymer ?
#
loop_
_entity_poly.entity_id
_entity_poly.type
_entity_poly.pdbx_seq_one_letter_code
_entity_poly.pdbx_strand_id
1 'polypeptide(L)'
;MSDSAGFMEDVLKVEGGGDIPEPKIDQLKSKLTRLQQAKQTLEKDINERESLSESLQKELDTLRTEAYQLEKNHQEKEALCRKLRFQCEESEHESVRLAEENKKREELLARHRCEIQELKLKKRKMRVKFENHLHQLMEQHKKLYSIIKDSQQKQ
;
A
#
# COMPACT_ATOMS: atom_id res chain seq x y z
N MET A 1 -27.65 -50.69 9.18
CA MET A 1 -27.60 -50.78 10.68
C MET A 1 -28.78 -51.53 11.30
N SER A 2 -29.92 -51.68 10.64
CA SER A 2 -31.08 -52.41 11.17
C SER A 2 -30.93 -53.93 11.18
N ASP A 3 -30.08 -54.50 10.30
CA ASP A 3 -29.92 -55.98 10.18
C ASP A 3 -29.02 -56.58 11.27
N SER A 4 -28.17 -55.80 11.91
CA SER A 4 -27.25 -56.27 12.97
C SER A 4 -27.96 -56.51 14.31
N ALA A 5 -28.97 -55.71 14.66
CA ALA A 5 -29.72 -55.86 15.90
C ALA A 5 -30.66 -57.09 15.89
N GLY A 6 -31.29 -57.41 14.76
CA GLY A 6 -32.11 -58.62 14.60
C GLY A 6 -31.31 -59.92 14.67
N PHE A 7 -30.04 -59.88 14.28
CA PHE A 7 -29.11 -61.02 14.36
C PHE A 7 -28.70 -61.37 15.80
N MET A 8 -28.48 -60.36 16.66
CA MET A 8 -28.14 -60.56 18.09
C MET A 8 -29.32 -61.14 18.87
N GLU A 9 -30.54 -60.73 18.58
CA GLU A 9 -31.74 -61.25 19.21
C GLU A 9 -32.00 -62.76 18.84
N ASP A 10 -31.75 -63.16 17.63
CA ASP A 10 -31.85 -64.52 17.18
C ASP A 10 -30.77 -65.43 17.79
N VAL A 11 -29.56 -64.97 18.04
CA VAL A 11 -28.50 -65.74 18.68
C VAL A 11 -28.78 -65.93 20.18
N LEU A 12 -29.31 -64.91 20.87
CA LEU A 12 -29.69 -65.02 22.28
C LEU A 12 -30.86 -65.96 22.58
N LYS A 13 -31.76 -66.20 21.63
CA LYS A 13 -32.91 -67.18 21.75
C LYS A 13 -32.50 -68.64 21.72
N VAL A 14 -31.25 -68.99 21.42
CA VAL A 14 -30.77 -70.37 21.27
C VAL A 14 -30.11 -70.91 22.56
N GLU A 15 -29.93 -70.16 23.59
CA GLU A 15 -29.28 -70.54 24.86
C GLU A 15 -30.17 -71.33 25.82
N GLY A 16 -31.24 -71.97 25.42
CA GLY A 16 -32.09 -72.81 26.26
C GLY A 16 -31.94 -74.31 26.06
N GLY A 17 -30.93 -74.88 26.65
CA GLY A 17 -30.52 -76.27 26.86
C GLY A 17 -31.31 -77.43 26.30
N GLY A 18 -30.55 -78.37 25.69
CA GLY A 18 -30.96 -79.68 25.16
C GLY A 18 -30.25 -80.01 23.88
N ASP A 19 -30.10 -81.30 23.51
CA ASP A 19 -29.46 -81.75 22.27
C ASP A 19 -29.98 -80.94 21.05
N ILE A 20 -29.11 -80.26 20.44
CA ILE A 20 -29.45 -79.47 19.24
C ILE A 20 -29.41 -80.34 18.01
N PRO A 21 -30.53 -80.47 17.27
CA PRO A 21 -30.57 -81.31 16.05
C PRO A 21 -29.59 -80.75 15.00
N GLU A 22 -29.00 -81.68 14.16
CA GLU A 22 -28.04 -81.33 13.11
C GLU A 22 -28.47 -80.15 12.20
N PRO A 23 -29.75 -80.06 11.72
CA PRO A 23 -30.20 -78.90 10.95
C PRO A 23 -30.10 -77.57 11.66
N LYS A 24 -30.24 -77.50 13.02
CA LYS A 24 -30.03 -76.31 13.81
C LYS A 24 -28.56 -75.96 13.95
N ILE A 25 -27.64 -76.92 14.02
CA ILE A 25 -26.20 -76.73 14.06
C ILE A 25 -25.73 -76.06 12.75
N ASP A 26 -26.21 -76.53 11.60
CA ASP A 26 -25.89 -75.92 10.30
C ASP A 26 -26.42 -74.50 10.17
N GLN A 27 -27.62 -74.24 10.69
CA GLN A 27 -28.20 -72.93 10.75
C GLN A 27 -27.33 -71.98 11.65
N LEU A 28 -26.88 -72.44 12.80
CA LEU A 28 -26.01 -71.73 13.70
C LEU A 28 -24.63 -71.38 13.11
N LYS A 29 -24.03 -72.37 12.41
CA LYS A 29 -22.80 -72.19 11.65
C LYS A 29 -22.94 -71.09 10.57
N SER A 30 -24.06 -71.14 9.83
CA SER A 30 -24.39 -70.20 8.79
C SER A 30 -24.54 -68.77 9.38
N LYS A 31 -25.23 -68.61 10.51
CA LYS A 31 -25.39 -67.36 11.24
C LYS A 31 -24.06 -66.84 11.73
N LEU A 32 -23.20 -67.70 12.32
CA LEU A 32 -21.89 -67.36 12.77
C LEU A 32 -20.99 -66.81 11.62
N THR A 33 -21.01 -67.47 10.47
CA THR A 33 -20.26 -67.03 9.28
C THR A 33 -20.73 -65.68 8.80
N ARG A 34 -22.04 -65.41 8.77
CA ARG A 34 -22.57 -64.06 8.42
C ARG A 34 -22.19 -63.01 9.41
N LEU A 35 -22.22 -63.29 10.72
CA LEU A 35 -21.76 -62.35 11.74
C LEU A 35 -20.27 -62.04 11.63
N GLN A 36 -19.44 -63.02 11.35
CA GLN A 36 -18.01 -62.83 11.12
C GLN A 36 -17.77 -61.97 9.88
N GLN A 37 -18.50 -62.19 8.78
CA GLN A 37 -18.41 -61.36 7.58
C GLN A 37 -18.88 -59.95 7.83
N ALA A 38 -19.99 -59.74 8.55
CA ALA A 38 -20.50 -58.44 8.91
C ALA A 38 -19.48 -57.68 9.81
N LYS A 39 -18.87 -58.39 10.79
CA LYS A 39 -17.82 -57.84 11.64
C LYS A 39 -16.62 -57.36 10.81
N GLN A 40 -16.12 -58.18 9.89
CA GLN A 40 -15.00 -57.84 9.02
C GLN A 40 -15.30 -56.62 8.14
N THR A 41 -16.50 -56.53 7.58
CA THR A 41 -16.94 -55.38 6.78
C THR A 41 -16.99 -54.12 7.62
N LEU A 42 -17.56 -54.17 8.82
CA LEU A 42 -17.61 -53.03 9.73
C LEU A 42 -16.22 -52.60 10.18
N GLU A 43 -15.32 -53.54 10.49
CA GLU A 43 -13.93 -53.21 10.83
C GLU A 43 -13.20 -52.49 9.69
N LYS A 44 -13.42 -52.97 8.45
CA LYS A 44 -12.89 -52.32 7.26
C LYS A 44 -13.43 -50.90 7.08
N ASP A 45 -14.74 -50.73 7.20
CA ASP A 45 -15.40 -49.42 7.08
C ASP A 45 -14.91 -48.44 8.15
N ILE A 46 -14.74 -48.92 9.38
CA ILE A 46 -14.18 -48.11 10.49
C ILE A 46 -12.77 -47.65 10.15
N ASN A 47 -11.90 -48.56 9.72
CA ASN A 47 -10.50 -48.23 9.37
C ASN A 47 -10.43 -47.27 8.20
N GLU A 48 -11.28 -47.40 7.17
CA GLU A 48 -11.34 -46.47 6.04
C GLU A 48 -11.80 -45.07 6.48
N ARG A 49 -12.81 -45.00 7.35
CA ARG A 49 -13.32 -43.72 7.88
C ARG A 49 -12.32 -43.05 8.82
N GLU A 50 -11.62 -43.83 9.65
CA GLU A 50 -10.54 -43.28 10.51
C GLU A 50 -9.41 -42.73 9.67
N SER A 51 -8.97 -43.44 8.64
CA SER A 51 -7.92 -42.97 7.72
C SER A 51 -8.35 -41.70 6.99
N LEU A 52 -9.59 -41.62 6.53
CA LEU A 52 -10.14 -40.44 5.90
C LEU A 52 -10.22 -39.27 6.88
N SER A 53 -10.67 -39.53 8.12
CA SER A 53 -10.74 -38.52 9.18
C SER A 53 -9.38 -37.95 9.50
N GLU A 54 -8.35 -38.79 9.61
CA GLU A 54 -6.98 -38.34 9.82
C GLU A 54 -6.45 -37.48 8.68
N SER A 55 -6.72 -37.88 7.44
CA SER A 55 -6.33 -37.12 6.25
C SER A 55 -6.99 -35.74 6.21
N LEU A 56 -8.31 -35.70 6.43
CA LEU A 56 -9.05 -34.43 6.49
C LEU A 56 -8.61 -33.53 7.64
N GLN A 57 -8.24 -34.09 8.78
CA GLN A 57 -7.70 -33.34 9.90
C GLN A 57 -6.37 -32.68 9.54
N LYS A 58 -5.48 -33.40 8.86
CA LYS A 58 -4.20 -32.85 8.39
C LYS A 58 -4.41 -31.72 7.37
N GLU A 59 -5.33 -31.91 6.43
CA GLU A 59 -5.68 -30.87 5.46
C GLU A 59 -6.23 -29.62 6.15
N LEU A 60 -7.12 -29.82 7.12
CA LEU A 60 -7.69 -28.74 7.90
C LEU A 60 -6.62 -27.95 8.66
N ASP A 61 -5.69 -28.63 9.30
CA ASP A 61 -4.60 -28.00 10.03
C ASP A 61 -3.66 -27.23 9.10
N THR A 62 -3.39 -27.77 7.92
CA THR A 62 -2.62 -27.09 6.87
C THR A 62 -3.32 -25.81 6.41
N LEU A 63 -4.61 -25.90 6.06
CA LEU A 63 -5.40 -24.75 5.63
C LEU A 63 -5.52 -23.67 6.70
N ARG A 64 -5.65 -24.07 7.97
CA ARG A 64 -5.64 -23.10 9.09
C ARG A 64 -4.33 -22.37 9.20
N THR A 65 -3.23 -23.07 9.02
CA THR A 65 -1.88 -22.45 9.05
C THR A 65 -1.68 -21.47 7.88
N GLU A 66 -2.12 -21.89 6.68
CA GLU A 66 -2.06 -21.03 5.50
C GLU A 66 -2.94 -19.79 5.66
N ALA A 67 -4.16 -19.95 6.14
CA ALA A 67 -5.07 -18.84 6.40
C ALA A 67 -4.49 -17.84 7.39
N TYR A 68 -3.90 -18.33 8.47
CA TYR A 68 -3.24 -17.48 9.46
C TYR A 68 -2.07 -16.71 8.86
N GLN A 69 -1.24 -17.37 8.04
CA GLN A 69 -0.10 -16.72 7.39
C GLN A 69 -0.55 -15.67 6.36
N LEU A 70 -1.60 -15.96 5.60
CA LEU A 70 -2.19 -15.02 4.65
C LEU A 70 -2.76 -13.79 5.36
N GLU A 71 -3.49 -13.98 6.45
CA GLU A 71 -4.04 -12.89 7.26
C GLU A 71 -2.93 -11.98 7.81
N LYS A 72 -1.89 -12.59 8.36
CA LYS A 72 -0.71 -11.86 8.84
C LYS A 72 -0.06 -11.03 7.73
N ASN A 73 0.19 -11.66 6.57
CA ASN A 73 0.76 -10.96 5.41
C ASN A 73 -0.13 -9.82 4.92
N HIS A 74 -1.43 -10.03 4.94
CA HIS A 74 -2.40 -9.00 4.58
C HIS A 74 -2.32 -7.79 5.51
N GLN A 75 -2.33 -8.02 6.81
CA GLN A 75 -2.22 -6.96 7.82
C GLN A 75 -0.91 -6.17 7.69
N GLU A 76 0.21 -6.86 7.47
CA GLU A 76 1.51 -6.22 7.27
C GLU A 76 1.52 -5.34 6.01
N LYS A 77 0.98 -5.83 4.90
CA LYS A 77 0.87 -5.07 3.65
C LYS A 77 -0.07 -3.89 3.78
N GLU A 78 -1.19 -4.07 4.45
CA GLU A 78 -2.14 -2.98 4.70
C GLU A 78 -1.53 -1.86 5.56
N ALA A 79 -0.78 -2.23 6.60
CA ALA A 79 -0.03 -1.26 7.42
C ALA A 79 1.01 -0.51 6.60
N LEU A 80 1.73 -1.21 5.72
CA LEU A 80 2.69 -0.59 4.81
C LEU A 80 2.01 0.36 3.82
N CYS A 81 0.88 -0.03 3.23
CA CYS A 81 0.10 0.82 2.33
C CYS A 81 -0.35 2.10 3.02
N ARG A 82 -0.84 2.01 4.27
CA ARG A 82 -1.23 3.20 5.06
C ARG A 82 -0.04 4.13 5.29
N LYS A 83 1.11 3.58 5.66
CA LYS A 83 2.34 4.35 5.86
C LYS A 83 2.79 5.07 4.58
N LEU A 84 2.82 4.35 3.46
CA LEU A 84 3.22 4.92 2.16
C LEU A 84 2.24 5.99 1.69
N ARG A 85 0.94 5.80 1.88
CA ARG A 85 -0.07 6.80 1.55
C ARG A 85 0.15 8.08 2.33
N PHE A 86 0.38 7.98 3.63
CA PHE A 86 0.69 9.12 4.47
C PHE A 86 1.96 9.86 4.00
N GLN A 87 3.03 9.12 3.67
CA GLN A 87 4.26 9.71 3.13
C GLN A 87 4.04 10.42 1.79
N CYS A 88 3.20 9.87 0.91
CA CYS A 88 2.84 10.51 -0.35
C CYS A 88 2.08 11.82 -0.11
N GLU A 89 1.08 11.81 0.76
CA GLU A 89 0.31 13.01 1.13
C GLU A 89 1.21 14.10 1.70
N GLU A 90 2.11 13.73 2.60
CA GLU A 90 3.07 14.66 3.21
C GLU A 90 4.02 15.25 2.15
N SER A 91 4.52 14.42 1.23
CA SER A 91 5.36 14.86 0.11
C SER A 91 4.62 15.77 -0.87
N GLU A 92 3.35 15.50 -1.15
CA GLU A 92 2.51 16.36 -1.99
C GLU A 92 2.29 17.73 -1.35
N HIS A 93 1.97 17.79 -0.05
CA HIS A 93 1.84 19.04 0.69
C HIS A 93 3.13 19.87 0.66
N GLU A 94 4.27 19.23 0.87
CA GLU A 94 5.57 19.89 0.82
C GLU A 94 5.88 20.40 -0.58
N SER A 95 5.57 19.64 -1.62
CA SER A 95 5.73 20.06 -3.02
C SER A 95 4.91 21.29 -3.35
N VAL A 96 3.64 21.34 -2.92
CA VAL A 96 2.77 22.51 -3.10
C VAL A 96 3.32 23.72 -2.37
N ARG A 97 3.75 23.55 -1.13
CA ARG A 97 4.36 24.63 -0.33
C ARG A 97 5.60 25.23 -1.01
N LEU A 98 6.49 24.37 -1.49
CA LEU A 98 7.71 24.79 -2.20
C LEU A 98 7.38 25.49 -3.53
N ALA A 99 6.38 25.02 -4.25
CA ALA A 99 5.92 25.68 -5.49
C ALA A 99 5.40 27.10 -5.22
N GLU A 100 4.63 27.30 -4.16
CA GLU A 100 4.15 28.62 -3.74
C GLU A 100 5.29 29.54 -3.31
N GLU A 101 6.25 29.04 -2.52
CA GLU A 101 7.44 29.80 -2.15
C GLU A 101 8.26 30.21 -3.37
N ASN A 102 8.48 29.31 -4.31
CA ASN A 102 9.20 29.61 -5.53
C ASN A 102 8.49 30.70 -6.36
N LYS A 103 7.16 30.61 -6.49
CA LYS A 103 6.37 31.64 -7.15
C LYS A 103 6.56 33.02 -6.50
N LYS A 104 6.49 33.11 -5.18
CA LYS A 104 6.72 34.35 -4.44
C LYS A 104 8.13 34.91 -4.67
N ARG A 105 9.13 34.03 -4.68
CA ARG A 105 10.52 34.41 -4.96
C ARG A 105 10.71 34.94 -6.39
N GLU A 106 10.07 34.31 -7.37
CA GLU A 106 10.09 34.76 -8.77
C GLU A 106 9.44 36.13 -8.92
N GLU A 107 8.28 36.35 -8.28
CA GLU A 107 7.60 37.65 -8.26
C GLU A 107 8.47 38.74 -7.61
N LEU A 108 9.17 38.42 -6.52
CA LEU A 108 10.09 39.31 -5.86
C LEU A 108 11.30 39.65 -6.74
N LEU A 109 11.88 38.66 -7.40
CA LEU A 109 12.96 38.85 -8.37
C LEU A 109 12.53 39.75 -9.56
N ALA A 110 11.31 39.53 -10.08
CA ALA A 110 10.76 40.35 -11.15
C ALA A 110 10.64 41.82 -10.70
N ARG A 111 10.12 42.07 -9.49
CA ARG A 111 10.05 43.43 -8.92
C ARG A 111 11.43 44.08 -8.77
N HIS A 112 12.38 43.37 -8.21
CA HIS A 112 13.75 43.92 -8.07
C HIS A 112 14.41 44.18 -9.43
N ARG A 113 14.19 43.34 -10.42
CA ARG A 113 14.66 43.60 -11.80
C ARG A 113 14.07 44.90 -12.35
N CYS A 114 12.77 45.13 -12.16
CA CYS A 114 12.12 46.37 -12.57
C CYS A 114 12.68 47.57 -11.85
N GLU A 115 12.85 47.50 -10.52
CA GLU A 115 13.44 48.57 -9.70
C GLU A 115 14.87 48.91 -10.15
N ILE A 116 15.70 47.90 -10.43
CA ILE A 116 17.06 48.09 -10.96
C ILE A 116 17.02 48.80 -12.31
N GLN A 117 16.12 48.43 -13.22
CA GLN A 117 15.99 49.09 -14.51
C GLN A 117 15.54 50.54 -14.39
N GLU A 118 14.60 50.84 -13.49
CA GLU A 118 14.14 52.20 -13.20
C GLU A 118 15.28 53.03 -12.64
N LEU A 119 16.07 52.53 -11.71
CA LEU A 119 17.24 53.24 -11.16
C LEU A 119 18.31 53.49 -12.21
N LYS A 120 18.57 52.53 -13.09
CA LYS A 120 19.49 52.69 -14.22
C LYS A 120 19.01 53.78 -15.18
N LEU A 121 17.70 53.84 -15.44
CA LEU A 121 17.11 54.87 -16.28
C LEU A 121 17.22 56.26 -15.61
N LYS A 122 16.90 56.39 -14.33
CA LYS A 122 17.07 57.63 -13.56
C LYS A 122 18.51 58.08 -13.59
N LYS A 123 19.47 57.20 -13.35
CA LYS A 123 20.90 57.50 -13.41
C LYS A 123 21.32 58.04 -14.77
N ARG A 124 20.87 57.45 -15.86
CA ARG A 124 21.14 57.94 -17.23
C ARG A 124 20.56 59.32 -17.48
N LYS A 125 19.29 59.56 -17.07
CA LYS A 125 18.65 60.86 -17.18
C LYS A 125 19.39 61.94 -16.39
N MET A 126 19.82 61.65 -15.17
CA MET A 126 20.59 62.55 -14.35
C MET A 126 21.95 62.88 -14.99
N ARG A 127 22.63 61.91 -15.55
CA ARG A 127 23.89 62.09 -16.27
C ARG A 127 23.71 63.01 -17.48
N VAL A 128 22.68 62.79 -18.29
CA VAL A 128 22.38 63.65 -19.45
C VAL A 128 22.09 65.09 -18.99
N LYS A 129 21.28 65.30 -17.96
CA LYS A 129 21.01 66.63 -17.40
C LYS A 129 22.29 67.30 -16.91
N PHE A 130 23.14 66.59 -16.23
CA PHE A 130 24.40 67.08 -15.74
C PHE A 130 25.34 67.47 -16.88
N GLU A 131 25.48 66.61 -17.89
CA GLU A 131 26.31 66.88 -19.07
C GLU A 131 25.80 68.11 -19.86
N ASN A 132 24.47 68.24 -20.02
CA ASN A 132 23.85 69.40 -20.68
C ASN A 132 24.10 70.67 -19.90
N HIS A 133 23.94 70.62 -18.57
CA HIS A 133 24.17 71.73 -17.69
C HIS A 133 25.67 72.20 -17.71
N LEU A 134 26.57 71.25 -17.66
CA LEU A 134 28.00 71.49 -17.81
C LEU A 134 28.34 72.12 -19.14
N HIS A 135 27.75 71.60 -20.23
CA HIS A 135 27.96 72.21 -21.55
C HIS A 135 27.44 73.62 -21.66
N GLN A 136 26.30 73.96 -21.07
CA GLN A 136 25.77 75.33 -21.00
C GLN A 136 26.73 76.26 -20.22
N LEU A 137 27.27 75.82 -19.08
CA LEU A 137 28.23 76.62 -18.34
C LEU A 137 29.52 76.84 -19.09
N MET A 138 29.99 75.87 -19.82
CA MET A 138 31.16 75.97 -20.68
C MET A 138 30.95 77.02 -21.81
N GLU A 139 29.78 76.97 -22.44
CA GLU A 139 29.42 77.94 -23.51
C GLU A 139 29.28 79.38 -22.93
N GLN A 140 28.69 79.54 -21.76
CA GLN A 140 28.62 80.83 -21.08
C GLN A 140 29.96 81.33 -20.75
N HIS A 141 30.88 80.47 -20.27
CA HIS A 141 32.27 80.88 -19.96
C HIS A 141 33.02 81.33 -21.23
N LYS A 142 32.85 80.60 -22.33
CA LYS A 142 33.44 80.99 -23.63
C LYS A 142 32.95 82.37 -24.09
N LYS A 143 31.65 82.64 -23.97
CA LYS A 143 31.04 83.89 -24.33
C LYS A 143 31.62 85.07 -23.45
N LEU A 144 31.66 84.86 -22.18
CA LEU A 144 32.23 85.87 -21.23
C LEU A 144 33.70 86.13 -21.52
N TYR A 145 34.45 85.08 -21.77
CA TYR A 145 35.85 85.18 -22.11
C TYR A 145 36.05 86.01 -23.40
N SER A 146 35.28 85.79 -24.41
CA SER A 146 35.27 86.49 -25.69
C SER A 146 34.94 88.00 -25.48
N ILE A 147 33.88 88.31 -24.70
CA ILE A 147 33.47 89.68 -24.38
C ILE A 147 34.61 90.44 -23.63
N ILE A 148 35.21 89.81 -22.66
CA ILE A 148 36.33 90.46 -21.89
C ILE A 148 37.56 90.68 -22.78
N LYS A 149 37.89 89.74 -23.64
CA LYS A 149 38.98 89.83 -24.58
C LYS A 149 38.75 90.95 -25.60
N ASP A 150 37.55 91.09 -26.14
CA ASP A 150 37.19 92.17 -27.08
C ASP A 150 37.21 93.56 -26.39
N SER A 151 36.76 93.62 -25.13
CA SER A 151 36.83 94.87 -24.33
C SER A 151 38.25 95.28 -24.08
N GLN A 152 39.19 94.34 -23.85
CA GLN A 152 40.61 94.63 -23.65
C GLN A 152 41.28 95.13 -24.96
N GLN A 153 40.88 94.69 -26.11
CA GLN A 153 41.42 95.10 -27.41
C GLN A 153 40.99 96.51 -27.85
N LYS A 154 39.88 97.00 -27.32
CA LYS A 154 39.35 98.39 -27.58
C LYS A 154 39.95 99.51 -26.76
N GLN A 155 40.79 99.14 -25.86
CA GLN A 155 41.60 100.08 -25.11
C GLN A 155 43.00 100.21 -25.78
#